data_bdb134bd2afe97e9fc754724f274cca5
#
_entry.id   bdb134bd2afe97e9fc754724f274cca5
#
_cell.length_a   1.000
_cell.length_b   1.000
_cell.length_c   1.000
_cell.angle_alpha   90.00
_cell.angle_beta   90.00
_cell.angle_gamma   90.00
#
_symmetry.space_group_name_H-M   'P 1'
#
loop_
_entity.id
_entity.type
_entity.pdbx_description
1 polymer ?
#
loop_
_entity_poly.entity_id
_entity_poly.type
_entity_poly.pdbx_seq_one_letter_code
_entity_poly.pdbx_strand_id
1 'polypeptide(L)'
;MQCTKMVARLCHCLVCKPVLWCKQLIMSCFCNQACRRFLLKVMAVYSLTFFLVLPFFFRSLPLTKYYKLFHDPLKTLDEARRMNQEQADLAESQLFQMSKSETKMLYEKSRENAKLNLVIGIITMSRYEGSGVRQKHPRYLTQVMLALHLALQQSGGLQDTTMFICNTNRVPKDHKEAINLSEFFLSVNKPTKLEINRYEREKLDYQFCLSEASKFDARYVLLLQDDALPHRDFYSVLMYILRNRLESHISHGDQHVSSNDWLWLKLNFPNSLARYERNYYFAIEWVSISLVITGVGMLLLSIYREGRGHLTNTTLNGGSQSLLNHSSYYDVFLASFVYVLLVVWLLGKPYISLARTASPSLYTLGPGTSCCLPAVLFPQSQVPGILEYLQATKLSSDNPLDFALDDYHQKRKLRQYLLSPNIFTHIGFISTLHMVPSTKEAENYVFAMKILKCGLMQSSDASDKML
;
A
#
# COMPACT_ATOMS: atom_id res chain seq x y z
N MET A 1 -45.53 -1.13 -9.31
CA MET A 1 -45.91 0.31 -9.22
C MET A 1 -45.99 0.89 -7.79
N GLN A 2 -46.25 0.11 -6.74
CA GLN A 2 -46.28 0.64 -5.35
C GLN A 2 -44.85 0.81 -4.74
N CYS A 3 -43.90 -0.07 -5.04
CA CYS A 3 -42.51 0.05 -4.55
C CYS A 3 -41.78 1.29 -5.06
N THR A 4 -41.97 1.68 -6.32
CA THR A 4 -41.35 2.88 -6.91
C THR A 4 -41.83 4.18 -6.27
N LYS A 5 -43.10 4.25 -5.87
CA LYS A 5 -43.66 5.41 -5.15
C LYS A 5 -43.17 5.50 -3.71
N MET A 6 -42.87 4.36 -3.06
CA MET A 6 -42.32 4.32 -1.69
C MET A 6 -40.86 4.71 -1.65
N VAL A 7 -40.05 4.26 -2.62
CA VAL A 7 -38.63 4.65 -2.76
C VAL A 7 -38.51 6.14 -3.09
N ALA A 8 -39.37 6.68 -3.98
CA ALA A 8 -39.37 8.10 -4.30
C ALA A 8 -39.76 8.97 -3.07
N ARG A 9 -40.70 8.51 -2.23
CA ARG A 9 -41.07 9.20 -0.97
C ARG A 9 -39.96 9.10 0.08
N LEU A 10 -39.25 7.96 0.19
CA LEU A 10 -38.10 7.82 1.07
C LEU A 10 -36.90 8.70 0.61
N CYS A 11 -36.61 8.74 -0.68
CA CYS A 11 -35.61 9.65 -1.22
C CYS A 11 -35.98 11.12 -1.00
N HIS A 12 -37.22 11.49 -1.19
CA HIS A 12 -37.69 12.87 -0.94
C HIS A 12 -37.62 13.25 0.55
N CYS A 13 -37.93 12.30 1.47
CA CYS A 13 -37.80 12.53 2.92
C CYS A 13 -36.36 12.57 3.40
N LEU A 14 -35.46 11.75 2.81
CA LEU A 14 -34.05 11.68 3.24
C LEU A 14 -33.19 12.83 2.67
N VAL A 15 -33.56 13.38 1.50
CA VAL A 15 -32.74 14.44 0.84
C VAL A 15 -33.37 15.83 1.07
N CYS A 16 -34.71 15.99 0.95
CA CYS A 16 -35.31 17.30 1.05
C CYS A 16 -35.52 17.80 2.49
N LYS A 17 -35.82 16.92 3.45
CA LYS A 17 -35.94 17.33 4.86
C LYS A 17 -34.63 17.81 5.47
N PRO A 18 -33.47 17.11 5.27
CA PRO A 18 -32.19 17.64 5.77
C PRO A 18 -31.81 18.96 5.12
N VAL A 19 -32.09 19.17 3.83
CA VAL A 19 -31.77 20.43 3.14
C VAL A 19 -32.61 21.60 3.65
N LEU A 20 -33.94 21.38 3.90
CA LEU A 20 -34.79 22.37 4.52
C LEU A 20 -34.39 22.65 5.98
N TRP A 21 -34.04 21.60 6.71
CA TRP A 21 -33.58 21.69 8.10
C TRP A 21 -32.23 22.44 8.19
N CYS A 22 -31.29 22.16 7.27
CA CYS A 22 -30.04 22.93 7.12
C CYS A 22 -30.30 24.39 6.78
N LYS A 23 -31.27 24.71 5.87
CA LYS A 23 -31.64 26.11 5.59
C LYS A 23 -32.22 26.83 6.82
N GLN A 24 -33.11 26.17 7.57
CA GLN A 24 -33.67 26.76 8.78
C GLN A 24 -32.65 26.93 9.89
N LEU A 25 -31.75 25.96 10.08
CA LEU A 25 -30.60 26.06 11.02
C LEU A 25 -29.65 27.20 10.63
N ILE A 26 -29.29 27.31 9.35
CA ILE A 26 -28.42 28.36 8.84
C ILE A 26 -29.09 29.74 9.05
N MET A 27 -30.37 29.89 8.72
CA MET A 27 -31.10 31.14 8.94
C MET A 27 -31.22 31.50 10.43
N SER A 28 -31.53 30.53 11.29
CA SER A 28 -31.57 30.70 12.75
C SER A 28 -30.20 31.06 13.33
N CYS A 29 -29.10 30.48 12.83
CA CYS A 29 -27.74 30.85 13.23
C CYS A 29 -27.35 32.28 12.81
N PHE A 30 -27.82 32.76 11.66
CA PHE A 30 -27.54 34.14 11.22
C PHE A 30 -28.26 35.20 12.08
N CYS A 31 -29.38 34.86 12.70
CA CYS A 31 -30.11 35.75 13.61
C CYS A 31 -29.53 35.80 15.03
N ASN A 32 -28.73 34.78 15.45
CA ASN A 32 -28.10 34.77 16.76
C ASN A 32 -26.64 35.26 16.68
N GLN A 33 -26.34 36.37 17.36
CA GLN A 33 -25.00 36.99 17.38
C GLN A 33 -23.90 36.03 17.85
N ALA A 34 -24.17 35.16 18.82
CA ALA A 34 -23.23 34.16 19.32
C ALA A 34 -22.91 33.10 18.26
N CYS A 35 -23.94 32.57 17.58
CA CYS A 35 -23.80 31.60 16.51
C CYS A 35 -23.05 32.21 15.32
N ARG A 36 -23.35 33.45 14.93
CA ARG A 36 -22.63 34.17 13.88
C ARG A 36 -21.15 34.35 14.20
N ARG A 37 -20.78 34.73 15.46
CA ARG A 37 -19.38 34.82 15.89
C ARG A 37 -18.67 33.48 15.88
N PHE A 38 -19.34 32.41 16.30
CA PHE A 38 -18.80 31.04 16.21
C PHE A 38 -18.55 30.64 14.77
N LEU A 39 -19.53 30.83 13.87
CA LEU A 39 -19.42 30.51 12.45
C LEU A 39 -18.26 31.28 11.79
N LEU A 40 -18.12 32.56 12.07
CA LEU A 40 -17.01 33.38 11.55
C LEU A 40 -15.64 32.86 12.01
N LYS A 41 -15.52 32.44 13.28
CA LYS A 41 -14.27 31.81 13.79
C LYS A 41 -13.97 30.48 13.08
N VAL A 42 -14.98 29.63 12.93
CA VAL A 42 -14.85 28.36 12.20
C VAL A 42 -14.41 28.63 10.76
N MET A 43 -15.09 29.54 10.06
CA MET A 43 -14.75 29.90 8.68
C MET A 43 -13.33 30.48 8.55
N ALA A 44 -12.91 31.32 9.51
CA ALA A 44 -11.56 31.85 9.53
C ALA A 44 -10.49 30.75 9.73
N VAL A 45 -10.72 29.82 10.66
CA VAL A 45 -9.83 28.66 10.90
C VAL A 45 -9.77 27.78 9.64
N TYR A 46 -10.91 27.46 9.06
CA TYR A 46 -10.97 26.64 7.83
C TYR A 46 -10.23 27.35 6.68
N SER A 47 -10.53 28.63 6.46
CA SER A 47 -9.88 29.40 5.38
C SER A 47 -8.36 29.45 5.56
N LEU A 48 -7.90 29.77 6.77
CA LEU A 48 -6.48 29.78 7.08
C LEU A 48 -5.84 28.40 6.83
N THR A 49 -6.48 27.36 7.33
CA THR A 49 -5.95 25.99 7.19
C THR A 49 -5.94 25.53 5.73
N PHE A 50 -7.08 25.58 5.05
CA PHE A 50 -7.22 24.96 3.72
C PHE A 50 -6.60 25.78 2.60
N PHE A 51 -6.48 27.11 2.74
CA PHE A 51 -5.92 27.97 1.69
C PHE A 51 -4.47 28.40 1.94
N LEU A 52 -3.97 28.33 3.18
CA LEU A 52 -2.60 28.74 3.49
C LEU A 52 -1.78 27.60 4.09
N VAL A 53 -2.21 27.00 5.22
CA VAL A 53 -1.40 26.04 5.97
C VAL A 53 -1.22 24.73 5.19
N LEU A 54 -2.32 24.07 4.81
CA LEU A 54 -2.24 22.80 4.09
C LEU A 54 -1.59 22.91 2.72
N PRO A 55 -1.88 23.91 1.86
CA PRO A 55 -1.12 24.08 0.63
C PRO A 55 0.37 24.25 0.85
N PHE A 56 0.77 25.01 1.86
CA PHE A 56 2.19 25.20 2.19
C PHE A 56 2.90 23.88 2.53
N PHE A 57 2.29 23.05 3.41
CA PHE A 57 2.90 21.80 3.85
C PHE A 57 2.69 20.65 2.86
N PHE A 58 1.53 20.55 2.20
CA PHE A 58 1.16 19.38 1.41
C PHE A 58 1.51 19.48 -0.07
N ARG A 59 1.86 20.70 -0.59
CA ARG A 59 2.26 20.87 -1.99
C ARG A 59 3.47 20.01 -2.39
N SER A 60 4.36 19.66 -1.43
CA SER A 60 5.57 18.86 -1.68
C SER A 60 5.37 17.38 -1.38
N LEU A 61 4.18 16.98 -0.86
CA LEU A 61 3.87 15.60 -0.51
C LEU A 61 3.15 14.89 -1.67
N PRO A 62 3.81 13.94 -2.36
CA PRO A 62 3.21 13.20 -3.47
C PRO A 62 1.90 12.51 -3.04
N LEU A 63 1.01 12.22 -3.98
CA LEU A 63 -0.30 11.58 -3.77
C LEU A 63 -1.34 12.42 -3.00
N THR A 64 -0.98 13.56 -2.40
CA THR A 64 -1.95 14.47 -1.80
C THR A 64 -2.73 15.24 -2.87
N LYS A 65 -3.91 15.76 -2.50
CA LYS A 65 -4.70 16.59 -3.45
C LYS A 65 -3.97 17.88 -3.82
N TYR A 66 -3.23 18.48 -2.88
CA TYR A 66 -2.45 19.70 -3.13
C TYR A 66 -1.24 19.46 -4.03
N TYR A 67 -0.54 18.32 -3.90
CA TYR A 67 0.55 17.99 -4.80
C TYR A 67 0.09 18.01 -6.26
N LYS A 68 -1.06 17.42 -6.55
CA LYS A 68 -1.64 17.38 -7.92
C LYS A 68 -2.01 18.74 -8.48
N LEU A 69 -2.30 19.73 -7.62
CA LEU A 69 -2.61 21.10 -8.03
C LEU A 69 -1.36 21.91 -8.36
N PHE A 70 -0.22 21.64 -7.73
CA PHE A 70 0.97 22.47 -7.79
C PHE A 70 2.15 21.84 -8.54
N HIS A 71 2.12 20.51 -8.80
CA HIS A 71 3.21 19.83 -9.47
C HIS A 71 2.90 19.50 -10.92
N ASP A 72 3.91 19.81 -11.76
CA ASP A 72 3.96 19.39 -13.16
C ASP A 72 4.29 17.88 -13.22
N PRO A 73 3.46 17.06 -13.88
CA PRO A 73 3.72 15.62 -14.04
C PRO A 73 5.06 15.29 -14.70
N LEU A 74 5.55 16.14 -15.63
CA LEU A 74 6.84 15.92 -16.29
C LEU A 74 8.01 16.15 -15.32
N LYS A 75 7.94 17.18 -14.48
CA LYS A 75 8.94 17.42 -13.43
C LYS A 75 8.97 16.29 -12.41
N THR A 76 7.80 15.72 -12.08
CA THR A 76 7.71 14.54 -11.21
C THR A 76 8.39 13.33 -11.83
N LEU A 77 8.26 13.13 -13.14
CA LEU A 77 8.93 12.05 -13.86
C LEU A 77 10.46 12.24 -13.85
N ASP A 78 10.95 13.47 -14.05
CA ASP A 78 12.38 13.74 -14.00
C ASP A 78 12.95 13.58 -12.57
N GLU A 79 12.19 13.98 -11.53
CA GLU A 79 12.53 13.70 -10.13
C GLU A 79 12.62 12.19 -9.87
N ALA A 80 11.64 11.41 -10.35
CA ALA A 80 11.64 9.95 -10.23
C ALA A 80 12.86 9.30 -10.91
N ARG A 81 13.21 9.76 -12.13
CA ARG A 81 14.39 9.28 -12.87
C ARG A 81 15.68 9.53 -12.10
N ARG A 82 15.85 10.75 -11.59
CA ARG A 82 17.04 11.11 -10.81
C ARG A 82 17.14 10.28 -9.53
N MET A 83 16.06 10.19 -8.77
CA MET A 83 16.02 9.39 -7.54
C MET A 83 16.27 7.90 -7.82
N ASN A 84 15.72 7.35 -8.91
CA ASN A 84 15.95 5.97 -9.30
C ASN A 84 17.41 5.72 -9.66
N GLN A 85 18.05 6.64 -10.39
CA GLN A 85 19.47 6.52 -10.72
C GLN A 85 20.31 6.49 -9.45
N GLU A 86 20.06 7.41 -8.50
CA GLU A 86 20.78 7.47 -7.21
C GLU A 86 20.62 6.16 -6.42
N GLN A 87 19.40 5.60 -6.33
CA GLN A 87 19.13 4.34 -5.62
C GLN A 87 19.74 3.14 -6.32
N ALA A 88 19.69 3.09 -7.65
CA ALA A 88 20.29 2.01 -8.42
C ALA A 88 21.83 2.01 -8.31
N ASP A 89 22.46 3.18 -8.34
CA ASP A 89 23.92 3.31 -8.17
C ASP A 89 24.34 2.90 -6.74
N LEU A 90 23.56 3.27 -5.72
CA LEU A 90 23.78 2.85 -4.35
C LEU A 90 23.63 1.33 -4.21
N ALA A 91 22.55 0.75 -4.75
CA ALA A 91 22.34 -0.69 -4.70
C ALA A 91 23.47 -1.46 -5.40
N GLU A 92 23.91 -1.00 -6.55
CA GLU A 92 25.02 -1.63 -7.28
C GLU A 92 26.32 -1.55 -6.48
N SER A 93 26.63 -0.40 -5.86
CA SER A 93 27.84 -0.24 -5.03
C SER A 93 27.82 -1.17 -3.81
N GLN A 94 26.68 -1.35 -3.15
CA GLN A 94 26.52 -2.28 -2.03
C GLN A 94 26.64 -3.74 -2.49
N LEU A 95 26.07 -4.09 -3.64
CA LEU A 95 26.19 -5.42 -4.20
C LEU A 95 27.64 -5.78 -4.49
N PHE A 96 28.45 -4.84 -5.00
CA PHE A 96 29.88 -5.07 -5.24
C PHE A 96 30.70 -5.32 -3.96
N GLN A 97 30.22 -4.89 -2.80
CA GLN A 97 30.87 -5.17 -1.51
C GLN A 97 30.52 -6.56 -0.97
N MET A 98 29.50 -7.23 -1.52
CA MET A 98 29.09 -8.56 -1.08
C MET A 98 30.00 -9.65 -1.70
N SER A 99 30.28 -10.68 -0.92
CA SER A 99 30.95 -11.88 -1.42
C SER A 99 30.01 -12.70 -2.31
N LYS A 100 30.35 -12.80 -3.61
CA LYS A 100 29.55 -13.55 -4.59
C LYS A 100 29.38 -15.01 -4.19
N SER A 101 30.47 -15.68 -3.83
CA SER A 101 30.48 -17.10 -3.50
C SER A 101 29.69 -17.40 -2.22
N GLU A 102 29.86 -16.59 -1.17
CA GLU A 102 29.17 -16.79 0.11
C GLU A 102 27.68 -16.54 -0.04
N THR A 103 27.29 -15.48 -0.73
CA THR A 103 25.88 -15.16 -0.97
C THR A 103 25.19 -16.25 -1.77
N LYS A 104 25.83 -16.72 -2.86
CA LYS A 104 25.27 -17.78 -3.69
C LYS A 104 25.14 -19.09 -2.94
N MET A 105 26.19 -19.48 -2.19
CA MET A 105 26.21 -20.70 -1.38
C MET A 105 25.10 -20.69 -0.33
N LEU A 106 24.80 -19.53 0.25
CA LEU A 106 23.71 -19.37 1.20
C LEU A 106 22.35 -19.78 0.61
N TYR A 107 22.04 -19.34 -0.61
CA TYR A 107 20.77 -19.68 -1.27
C TYR A 107 20.78 -21.09 -1.87
N GLU A 108 21.92 -21.61 -2.30
CA GLU A 108 22.06 -23.01 -2.71
C GLU A 108 21.81 -23.96 -1.53
N LYS A 109 22.41 -23.67 -0.36
CA LYS A 109 22.20 -24.44 0.87
C LYS A 109 20.76 -24.38 1.35
N SER A 110 20.09 -23.24 1.27
CA SER A 110 18.67 -23.16 1.63
C SER A 110 17.77 -23.95 0.69
N ARG A 111 18.16 -24.16 -0.57
CA ARG A 111 17.45 -25.04 -1.50
C ARG A 111 17.45 -26.52 -1.08
N GLU A 112 18.49 -26.94 -0.40
CA GLU A 112 18.66 -28.34 0.07
C GLU A 112 17.92 -28.58 1.40
N ASN A 113 17.50 -27.53 2.09
CA ASN A 113 16.75 -27.63 3.33
C ASN A 113 15.35 -28.23 3.10
N ALA A 114 15.02 -29.26 3.84
CA ALA A 114 13.82 -30.08 3.66
C ALA A 114 12.48 -29.39 4.00
N LYS A 115 12.48 -28.17 4.54
CA LYS A 115 11.25 -27.39 4.85
C LYS A 115 11.52 -25.90 4.87
N LEU A 116 11.17 -25.22 3.81
CA LEU A 116 11.18 -23.77 3.75
C LEU A 116 9.83 -23.20 4.21
N ASN A 117 9.86 -22.07 4.92
CA ASN A 117 8.63 -21.33 5.15
C ASN A 117 8.22 -20.57 3.90
N LEU A 118 9.19 -20.00 3.17
CA LEU A 118 8.92 -19.12 2.05
C LEU A 118 9.90 -19.36 0.90
N VAL A 119 9.38 -19.46 -0.32
CA VAL A 119 10.16 -19.33 -1.55
C VAL A 119 9.74 -18.08 -2.29
N ILE A 120 10.71 -17.27 -2.74
CA ILE A 120 10.48 -16.00 -3.44
C ILE A 120 10.98 -16.13 -4.88
N GLY A 121 10.05 -16.08 -5.83
CA GLY A 121 10.35 -16.03 -7.27
C GLY A 121 10.21 -14.61 -7.81
N ILE A 122 11.26 -14.06 -8.41
CA ILE A 122 11.25 -12.70 -8.97
C ILE A 122 11.20 -12.78 -10.50
N ILE A 123 10.06 -12.40 -11.06
CA ILE A 123 9.83 -12.37 -12.51
C ILE A 123 10.48 -11.13 -13.07
N THR A 124 11.38 -11.30 -14.02
CA THR A 124 12.11 -10.18 -14.63
C THR A 124 12.25 -10.31 -16.13
N MET A 125 12.20 -9.17 -16.79
CA MET A 125 12.58 -9.00 -18.19
C MET A 125 13.28 -7.66 -18.39
N SER A 126 14.12 -7.58 -19.41
CA SER A 126 14.88 -6.37 -19.70
C SER A 126 13.97 -5.19 -20.04
N ARG A 127 14.18 -4.06 -19.40
CA ARG A 127 13.47 -2.79 -19.62
C ARG A 127 14.45 -1.72 -20.04
N TYR A 128 14.13 -1.00 -21.08
CA TYR A 128 14.95 0.12 -21.58
C TYR A 128 14.08 1.36 -21.73
N GLU A 129 14.63 2.50 -21.34
CA GLU A 129 14.04 3.80 -21.59
C GLU A 129 14.81 4.50 -22.71
N GLY A 130 14.08 5.03 -23.71
CA GLY A 130 14.65 5.71 -24.86
C GLY A 130 14.95 4.78 -26.04
N SER A 131 15.54 5.30 -27.09
CA SER A 131 15.86 4.60 -28.33
C SER A 131 17.32 4.75 -28.72
N GLY A 132 17.89 3.74 -29.38
CA GLY A 132 19.26 3.78 -29.87
C GLY A 132 20.34 3.74 -28.77
N VAL A 133 21.46 4.44 -29.01
CA VAL A 133 22.66 4.44 -28.15
C VAL A 133 22.41 5.06 -26.74
N ARG A 134 21.32 5.79 -26.56
CA ARG A 134 20.96 6.45 -25.30
C ARG A 134 19.95 5.67 -24.45
N GLN A 135 19.76 4.38 -24.69
CA GLN A 135 18.91 3.54 -23.88
C GLN A 135 19.42 3.47 -22.45
N LYS A 136 18.58 3.83 -21.46
CA LYS A 136 18.88 3.71 -20.04
C LYS A 136 18.11 2.53 -19.47
N HIS A 137 18.81 1.75 -18.64
CA HIS A 137 18.22 0.65 -17.90
C HIS A 137 17.87 1.11 -16.48
N PRO A 138 16.64 0.95 -15.99
CA PRO A 138 16.22 1.45 -14.68
C PRO A 138 16.83 0.67 -13.50
N ARG A 139 17.36 -0.53 -13.73
CA ARG A 139 18.00 -1.41 -12.74
C ARG A 139 17.13 -1.71 -11.52
N TYR A 140 15.82 -1.93 -11.75
CA TYR A 140 14.87 -2.27 -10.68
C TYR A 140 15.20 -3.60 -10.01
N LEU A 141 15.58 -4.62 -10.79
CA LEU A 141 15.90 -5.94 -10.28
C LEU A 141 17.05 -5.89 -9.25
N THR A 142 18.09 -5.11 -9.53
CA THR A 142 19.24 -4.93 -8.62
C THR A 142 18.79 -4.35 -7.29
N GLN A 143 17.95 -3.31 -7.32
CA GLN A 143 17.40 -2.67 -6.12
C GLN A 143 16.55 -3.66 -5.31
N VAL A 144 15.67 -4.41 -5.97
CA VAL A 144 14.76 -5.37 -5.32
C VAL A 144 15.52 -6.55 -4.73
N MET A 145 16.47 -7.15 -5.47
CA MET A 145 17.25 -8.29 -4.99
C MET A 145 18.10 -7.95 -3.78
N LEU A 146 18.77 -6.80 -3.82
CA LEU A 146 19.55 -6.34 -2.67
C LEU A 146 18.66 -6.04 -1.47
N ALA A 147 17.57 -5.32 -1.65
CA ALA A 147 16.65 -4.99 -0.58
C ALA A 147 16.02 -6.23 0.08
N LEU A 148 15.64 -7.25 -0.72
CA LEU A 148 15.18 -8.55 -0.22
C LEU A 148 16.25 -9.23 0.63
N HIS A 149 17.48 -9.32 0.10
CA HIS A 149 18.58 -9.96 0.81
C HIS A 149 18.85 -9.29 2.17
N LEU A 150 18.98 -7.97 2.19
CA LEU A 150 19.23 -7.21 3.43
C LEU A 150 18.06 -7.33 4.43
N ALA A 151 16.82 -7.29 3.97
CA ALA A 151 15.65 -7.44 4.83
C ALA A 151 15.54 -8.85 5.43
N LEU A 152 15.82 -9.90 4.65
CA LEU A 152 15.88 -11.28 5.12
C LEU A 152 17.05 -11.49 6.10
N GLN A 153 18.22 -10.95 5.81
CA GLN A 153 19.37 -11.00 6.69
C GLN A 153 19.07 -10.36 8.05
N GLN A 154 18.51 -9.17 8.03
CA GLN A 154 18.20 -8.42 9.25
C GLN A 154 17.11 -9.08 10.11
N SER A 155 16.13 -9.70 9.47
CA SER A 155 15.01 -10.37 10.17
C SER A 155 15.31 -11.82 10.56
N GLY A 156 16.48 -12.37 10.23
CA GLY A 156 16.81 -13.79 10.42
C GLY A 156 16.09 -14.73 9.45
N GLY A 157 15.41 -14.20 8.44
CA GLY A 157 14.62 -14.98 7.48
C GLY A 157 15.44 -15.79 6.47
N LEU A 158 16.76 -15.59 6.38
CA LEU A 158 17.62 -16.34 5.46
C LEU A 158 17.72 -17.85 5.77
N GLN A 159 17.36 -18.26 6.99
CA GLN A 159 17.44 -19.66 7.41
C GLN A 159 16.33 -20.54 6.83
N ASP A 160 15.16 -19.97 6.59
CA ASP A 160 13.94 -20.66 6.19
C ASP A 160 13.28 -20.08 4.93
N THR A 161 14.02 -19.19 4.23
CA THR A 161 13.57 -18.55 2.98
C THR A 161 14.64 -18.72 1.92
N THR A 162 14.22 -19.07 0.71
CA THR A 162 15.07 -18.98 -0.47
C THR A 162 14.49 -18.03 -1.49
N MET A 163 15.34 -17.45 -2.35
CA MET A 163 14.89 -16.60 -3.45
C MET A 163 15.67 -16.88 -4.73
N PHE A 164 15.00 -16.66 -5.87
CA PHE A 164 15.59 -16.89 -7.17
C PHE A 164 15.03 -15.95 -8.24
N ILE A 165 15.83 -15.69 -9.24
CA ILE A 165 15.50 -14.84 -10.38
C ILE A 165 14.88 -15.70 -11.47
N CYS A 166 13.67 -15.37 -11.91
CA CYS A 166 13.03 -15.92 -13.12
C CYS A 166 13.32 -14.98 -14.29
N ASN A 167 14.37 -15.23 -15.03
CA ASN A 167 14.68 -14.48 -16.23
C ASN A 167 13.76 -14.92 -17.37
N THR A 168 12.73 -14.13 -17.64
CA THR A 168 11.73 -14.39 -18.67
C THR A 168 11.99 -13.62 -19.96
N ASN A 169 13.17 -13.01 -20.08
CA ASN A 169 13.56 -12.29 -21.29
C ASN A 169 13.53 -13.23 -22.50
N ARG A 170 13.05 -12.72 -23.65
CA ARG A 170 12.91 -13.52 -24.88
C ARG A 170 14.22 -14.17 -25.28
N VAL A 171 15.31 -13.45 -25.15
CA VAL A 171 16.68 -13.95 -25.25
C VAL A 171 17.32 -13.76 -23.87
N PRO A 172 17.46 -14.80 -23.06
CA PRO A 172 17.92 -14.65 -21.67
C PRO A 172 19.29 -13.99 -21.56
N LYS A 173 20.18 -14.21 -22.55
CA LYS A 173 21.52 -13.61 -22.62
C LYS A 173 21.53 -12.09 -22.82
N ASP A 174 20.43 -11.49 -23.27
CA ASP A 174 20.33 -10.04 -23.49
C ASP A 174 19.94 -9.31 -22.20
N HIS A 175 19.47 -10.01 -21.17
CA HIS A 175 19.15 -9.41 -19.87
C HIS A 175 20.41 -9.33 -18.99
N LYS A 176 21.26 -8.36 -19.26
CA LYS A 176 22.58 -8.20 -18.59
C LYS A 176 22.44 -8.09 -17.07
N GLU A 177 21.43 -7.38 -16.57
CA GLU A 177 21.19 -7.22 -15.14
C GLU A 177 20.94 -8.57 -14.45
N ALA A 178 20.05 -9.40 -15.01
CA ALA A 178 19.78 -10.74 -14.49
C ALA A 178 21.01 -11.66 -14.54
N ILE A 179 21.84 -11.55 -15.60
CA ILE A 179 23.09 -12.31 -15.73
C ILE A 179 24.08 -11.91 -14.63
N ASN A 180 24.31 -10.62 -14.43
CA ASN A 180 25.22 -10.13 -13.39
C ASN A 180 24.77 -10.58 -11.99
N LEU A 181 23.47 -10.52 -11.73
CA LEU A 181 22.89 -10.95 -10.44
C LEU A 181 22.91 -12.47 -10.25
N SER A 182 22.97 -13.27 -11.33
CA SER A 182 23.08 -14.73 -11.24
C SER A 182 24.42 -15.22 -10.65
N GLU A 183 25.41 -14.33 -10.54
CA GLU A 183 26.66 -14.60 -9.82
C GLU A 183 26.48 -14.60 -8.30
N PHE A 184 25.44 -13.89 -7.79
CA PHE A 184 25.15 -13.76 -6.36
C PHE A 184 23.94 -14.60 -5.93
N PHE A 185 22.95 -14.78 -6.83
CA PHE A 185 21.66 -15.36 -6.51
C PHE A 185 21.32 -16.50 -7.45
N LEU A 186 20.43 -17.40 -7.00
CA LEU A 186 19.87 -18.43 -7.87
C LEU A 186 19.13 -17.78 -9.05
N SER A 187 19.28 -18.36 -10.25
CA SER A 187 18.59 -17.86 -11.43
C SER A 187 18.15 -19.02 -12.34
N VAL A 188 16.97 -18.88 -12.88
CA VAL A 188 16.41 -19.80 -13.89
C VAL A 188 16.01 -19.01 -15.12
N ASN A 189 16.31 -19.57 -16.29
CA ASN A 189 15.99 -18.95 -17.56
C ASN A 189 14.80 -19.64 -18.21
N LYS A 190 13.79 -18.87 -18.59
CA LYS A 190 12.65 -19.39 -19.34
C LYS A 190 13.11 -19.86 -20.73
N PRO A 191 12.73 -21.07 -21.16
CA PRO A 191 12.99 -21.53 -22.52
C PRO A 191 12.34 -20.60 -23.55
N THR A 192 13.08 -20.25 -24.59
CA THR A 192 12.58 -19.40 -25.69
C THR A 192 11.43 -20.09 -26.40
N LYS A 193 10.25 -19.45 -26.40
CA LYS A 193 9.08 -19.88 -27.19
C LYS A 193 8.61 -18.72 -28.07
N LEU A 194 8.13 -19.03 -29.26
CA LEU A 194 7.44 -18.05 -30.11
C LEU A 194 6.11 -17.70 -29.46
N GLU A 195 5.94 -16.42 -29.15
CA GLU A 195 4.75 -15.87 -28.49
C GLU A 195 3.91 -15.08 -29.47
N ILE A 196 2.62 -15.25 -29.37
CA ILE A 196 1.68 -14.70 -30.35
C ILE A 196 1.21 -13.30 -29.89
N ASN A 197 1.02 -13.08 -28.59
CA ASN A 197 0.62 -11.78 -28.05
C ASN A 197 1.23 -11.52 -26.66
N ARG A 198 1.26 -10.23 -26.25
CA ARG A 198 1.88 -9.76 -25.00
C ARG A 198 1.19 -10.30 -23.74
N TYR A 199 -0.13 -10.51 -23.76
CA TYR A 199 -0.89 -11.02 -22.62
C TYR A 199 -0.62 -12.51 -22.39
N GLU A 200 -0.55 -13.29 -23.47
CA GLU A 200 -0.14 -14.70 -23.40
C GLU A 200 1.30 -14.83 -22.90
N ARG A 201 2.20 -13.91 -23.31
CA ARG A 201 3.57 -13.88 -22.80
C ARG A 201 3.61 -13.65 -21.31
N GLU A 202 2.90 -12.63 -20.80
CA GLU A 202 2.81 -12.34 -19.37
C GLU A 202 2.31 -13.55 -18.58
N LYS A 203 1.27 -14.23 -19.07
CA LYS A 203 0.79 -15.48 -18.47
C LYS A 203 1.88 -16.56 -18.42
N LEU A 204 2.55 -16.80 -19.54
CA LEU A 204 3.59 -17.83 -19.62
C LEU A 204 4.81 -17.49 -18.75
N ASP A 205 5.12 -16.22 -18.60
CA ASP A 205 6.18 -15.75 -17.68
C ASP A 205 5.79 -16.03 -16.22
N TYR A 206 4.54 -15.72 -15.88
CA TYR A 206 3.99 -15.96 -14.56
C TYR A 206 3.90 -17.46 -14.23
N GLN A 207 3.35 -18.27 -15.16
CA GLN A 207 3.27 -19.72 -15.01
C GLN A 207 4.66 -20.37 -14.87
N PHE A 208 5.63 -19.93 -15.66
CA PHE A 208 6.99 -20.44 -15.58
C PHE A 208 7.58 -20.19 -14.18
N CYS A 209 7.52 -18.97 -13.69
CA CYS A 209 8.08 -18.64 -12.38
C CYS A 209 7.34 -19.36 -11.24
N LEU A 210 6.01 -19.43 -11.30
CA LEU A 210 5.20 -20.13 -10.33
C LEU A 210 5.49 -21.65 -10.32
N SER A 211 5.69 -22.25 -11.50
CA SER A 211 6.10 -23.64 -11.65
C SER A 211 7.51 -23.91 -11.12
N GLU A 212 8.46 -23.00 -11.36
CA GLU A 212 9.82 -23.14 -10.79
C GLU A 212 9.79 -23.00 -9.26
N ALA A 213 9.00 -22.06 -8.73
CA ALA A 213 8.83 -21.89 -7.29
C ALA A 213 8.19 -23.13 -6.64
N SER A 214 7.25 -23.79 -7.32
CA SER A 214 6.58 -24.99 -6.78
C SER A 214 7.47 -26.23 -6.63
N LYS A 215 8.66 -26.21 -7.23
CA LYS A 215 9.64 -27.31 -7.08
C LYS A 215 10.35 -27.31 -5.73
N PHE A 216 10.27 -26.20 -4.99
CA PHE A 216 10.79 -26.12 -3.64
C PHE A 216 9.78 -26.67 -2.63
N ASP A 217 10.22 -27.35 -1.60
CA ASP A 217 9.36 -27.77 -0.48
C ASP A 217 9.18 -26.60 0.48
N ALA A 218 8.26 -25.70 0.13
CA ALA A 218 7.98 -24.49 0.91
C ALA A 218 6.50 -24.45 1.32
N ARG A 219 6.21 -23.80 2.46
CA ARG A 219 4.81 -23.60 2.88
C ARG A 219 4.10 -22.55 2.01
N TYR A 220 4.84 -21.52 1.61
CA TYR A 220 4.34 -20.39 0.84
C TYR A 220 5.23 -20.06 -0.33
N VAL A 221 4.60 -19.64 -1.42
CA VAL A 221 5.25 -19.12 -2.63
C VAL A 221 4.92 -17.64 -2.75
N LEU A 222 5.93 -16.79 -2.76
CA LEU A 222 5.81 -15.36 -3.05
C LEU A 222 6.32 -15.10 -4.47
N LEU A 223 5.44 -14.64 -5.35
CA LEU A 223 5.85 -14.13 -6.65
C LEU A 223 5.92 -12.61 -6.63
N LEU A 224 7.04 -12.09 -7.10
CA LEU A 224 7.33 -10.67 -7.22
C LEU A 224 7.61 -10.30 -8.67
N GLN A 225 7.19 -9.10 -9.06
CA GLN A 225 7.76 -8.42 -10.23
C GLN A 225 9.08 -7.76 -9.83
N ASP A 226 9.99 -7.61 -10.78
CA ASP A 226 11.33 -7.05 -10.58
C ASP A 226 11.36 -5.59 -10.12
N ASP A 227 10.21 -4.94 -10.04
CA ASP A 227 9.99 -3.59 -9.55
C ASP A 227 9.13 -3.52 -8.28
N ALA A 228 8.96 -4.65 -7.59
CA ALA A 228 8.29 -4.71 -6.28
C ALA A 228 9.32 -4.64 -5.15
N LEU A 229 9.62 -3.42 -4.70
CA LEU A 229 10.61 -3.16 -3.66
C LEU A 229 10.05 -3.52 -2.28
N PRO A 230 10.69 -4.40 -1.47
CA PRO A 230 10.25 -4.76 -0.13
C PRO A 230 10.49 -3.60 0.86
N HIS A 231 9.63 -3.49 1.86
CA HIS A 231 9.92 -2.74 3.06
C HIS A 231 10.93 -3.50 3.92
N ARG A 232 11.69 -2.79 4.73
CA ARG A 232 12.75 -3.38 5.55
C ARG A 232 12.26 -4.49 6.48
N ASP A 233 11.06 -4.32 7.02
CA ASP A 233 10.42 -5.22 7.98
C ASP A 233 9.43 -6.22 7.34
N PHE A 234 9.43 -6.31 5.99
CA PHE A 234 8.42 -7.10 5.26
C PHE A 234 8.30 -8.52 5.76
N TYR A 235 9.44 -9.18 6.05
CA TYR A 235 9.44 -10.58 6.48
C TYR A 235 8.82 -10.75 7.87
N SER A 236 9.20 -9.92 8.82
CA SER A 236 8.66 -9.95 10.19
C SER A 236 7.16 -9.69 10.20
N VAL A 237 6.69 -8.69 9.43
CA VAL A 237 5.27 -8.38 9.27
C VAL A 237 4.53 -9.53 8.60
N LEU A 238 5.07 -10.07 7.50
CA LEU A 238 4.48 -11.18 6.77
C LEU A 238 4.31 -12.41 7.67
N MET A 239 5.37 -12.82 8.38
CA MET A 239 5.31 -13.97 9.29
C MET A 239 4.34 -13.73 10.45
N TYR A 240 4.27 -12.52 10.98
CA TYR A 240 3.26 -12.16 11.99
C TYR A 240 1.83 -12.35 11.46
N ILE A 241 1.53 -11.85 10.26
CA ILE A 241 0.20 -11.95 9.64
C ILE A 241 -0.17 -13.40 9.36
N LEU A 242 0.76 -14.19 8.81
CA LEU A 242 0.55 -15.60 8.53
C LEU A 242 0.22 -16.36 9.80
N ARG A 243 1.07 -16.29 10.83
CA ARG A 243 0.92 -17.04 12.09
C ARG A 243 -0.30 -16.61 12.89
N ASN A 244 -0.53 -15.30 13.02
CA ASN A 244 -1.53 -14.78 13.96
C ASN A 244 -2.90 -14.52 13.36
N ARG A 245 -3.03 -14.49 12.01
CA ARG A 245 -4.32 -14.13 11.39
C ARG A 245 -4.80 -15.07 10.31
N LEU A 246 -3.90 -15.75 9.60
CA LEU A 246 -4.29 -16.68 8.54
C LEU A 246 -4.20 -18.15 8.99
N GLU A 247 -3.27 -18.47 9.90
CA GLU A 247 -3.11 -19.83 10.44
C GLU A 247 -3.83 -20.03 11.78
N SER A 248 -3.98 -18.99 12.61
CA SER A 248 -4.52 -19.10 13.98
C SER A 248 -6.02 -19.29 14.07
N HIS A 249 -6.78 -19.14 12.99
CA HIS A 249 -8.22 -19.45 12.97
C HIS A 249 -8.53 -20.95 13.12
N ILE A 250 -7.50 -21.78 13.36
CA ILE A 250 -7.63 -23.24 13.54
C ILE A 250 -8.08 -23.62 14.96
N SER A 251 -8.08 -22.73 15.96
CA SER A 251 -8.21 -23.15 17.38
C SER A 251 -9.43 -22.66 18.17
N HIS A 252 -10.39 -21.97 17.58
CA HIS A 252 -11.64 -21.65 18.27
C HIS A 252 -12.82 -22.35 17.61
N GLY A 253 -13.38 -23.32 18.35
CA GLY A 253 -14.42 -24.27 18.05
C GLY A 253 -15.53 -23.79 17.10
N ASP A 254 -15.95 -24.73 16.28
CA ASP A 254 -16.99 -24.70 15.27
C ASP A 254 -16.57 -24.19 13.88
N GLN A 255 -16.23 -25.16 13.08
CA GLN A 255 -15.77 -25.21 11.70
C GLN A 255 -14.24 -25.15 11.56
N HIS A 256 -13.65 -26.32 11.27
CA HIS A 256 -12.28 -26.48 10.76
C HIS A 256 -12.08 -25.62 9.49
N VAL A 257 -11.69 -24.35 9.67
CA VAL A 257 -11.11 -23.57 8.57
C VAL A 257 -9.71 -24.14 8.34
N SER A 258 -9.62 -25.06 7.41
CA SER A 258 -8.35 -25.63 6.95
C SER A 258 -7.42 -24.49 6.51
N SER A 259 -6.11 -24.64 6.70
CA SER A 259 -5.08 -23.73 6.15
C SER A 259 -5.18 -23.51 4.62
N ASN A 260 -6.11 -24.21 3.97
CA ASN A 260 -6.36 -24.21 2.53
C ASN A 260 -7.53 -23.31 2.09
N ASP A 261 -8.17 -22.55 2.98
CA ASP A 261 -9.39 -21.81 2.66
C ASP A 261 -9.15 -20.46 2.00
N TRP A 262 -7.90 -20.07 1.81
CA TRP A 262 -7.55 -18.86 1.10
C TRP A 262 -6.63 -19.14 -0.10
N LEU A 263 -6.81 -18.35 -1.14
CA LEU A 263 -6.16 -18.55 -2.43
C LEU A 263 -4.85 -17.78 -2.53
N TRP A 264 -4.86 -16.49 -2.16
CA TRP A 264 -3.69 -15.64 -2.13
C TRP A 264 -3.83 -14.45 -1.18
N LEU A 265 -2.67 -13.88 -0.86
CA LEU A 265 -2.53 -12.61 -0.15
C LEU A 265 -1.75 -11.63 -1.03
N LYS A 266 -2.38 -10.54 -1.43
CA LYS A 266 -1.72 -9.44 -2.12
C LYS A 266 -1.00 -8.55 -1.10
N LEU A 267 0.28 -8.29 -1.34
CA LEU A 267 1.16 -7.54 -0.44
C LEU A 267 1.44 -6.12 -0.94
N ASN A 268 0.94 -5.82 -2.13
CA ASN A 268 0.98 -4.50 -2.75
C ASN A 268 -0.36 -4.16 -3.38
N PHE A 269 -0.78 -2.90 -3.19
CA PHE A 269 -1.86 -2.27 -3.92
C PHE A 269 -1.44 -0.85 -4.31
N PRO A 270 -1.62 -0.41 -5.57
CA PRO A 270 -1.15 0.89 -6.01
C PRO A 270 -1.71 2.03 -5.17
N ASN A 271 -0.82 2.83 -4.58
CA ASN A 271 -1.21 3.95 -3.72
C ASN A 271 -2.06 4.99 -4.47
N SER A 272 -1.84 5.15 -5.77
CA SER A 272 -2.65 6.02 -6.63
C SER A 272 -4.11 5.57 -6.76
N LEU A 273 -4.40 4.29 -6.51
CA LEU A 273 -5.73 3.69 -6.49
C LEU A 273 -6.32 3.60 -5.08
N ALA A 274 -5.50 3.74 -4.04
CA ALA A 274 -5.92 3.72 -2.64
C ALA A 274 -6.55 5.06 -2.24
N ARG A 275 -7.79 5.32 -2.72
CA ARG A 275 -8.55 6.54 -2.46
C ARG A 275 -9.81 6.21 -1.68
N TYR A 276 -10.18 7.08 -0.74
CA TYR A 276 -11.37 6.90 0.11
C TYR A 276 -12.68 6.82 -0.69
N GLU A 277 -12.77 7.57 -1.78
CA GLU A 277 -13.96 7.62 -2.63
C GLU A 277 -14.14 6.41 -3.55
N ARG A 278 -13.15 5.54 -3.65
CA ARG A 278 -13.17 4.43 -4.62
C ARG A 278 -13.88 3.18 -4.12
N ASN A 279 -13.86 2.94 -2.82
CA ASN A 279 -14.38 1.71 -2.23
C ASN A 279 -15.13 2.03 -0.94
N TYR A 280 -16.28 1.40 -0.74
CA TYR A 280 -17.10 1.53 0.46
C TYR A 280 -16.33 1.26 1.76
N TYR A 281 -15.48 0.23 1.79
CA TYR A 281 -14.65 -0.06 2.96
C TYR A 281 -13.66 1.06 3.28
N PHE A 282 -13.11 1.70 2.25
CA PHE A 282 -12.24 2.86 2.43
C PHE A 282 -13.00 4.09 2.93
N ALA A 283 -14.25 4.27 2.47
CA ALA A 283 -15.08 5.35 2.95
C ALA A 283 -15.45 5.17 4.44
N ILE A 284 -15.80 3.94 4.87
CA ILE A 284 -16.04 3.64 6.28
C ILE A 284 -14.78 3.93 7.11
N GLU A 285 -13.61 3.48 6.64
CA GLU A 285 -12.32 3.74 7.30
C GLU A 285 -12.09 5.24 7.48
N TRP A 286 -12.31 6.05 6.45
CA TRP A 286 -12.18 7.50 6.47
C TRP A 286 -13.06 8.15 7.54
N VAL A 287 -14.34 7.81 7.55
CA VAL A 287 -15.31 8.32 8.52
C VAL A 287 -14.93 7.89 9.94
N SER A 288 -14.59 6.60 10.14
CA SER A 288 -14.22 6.07 11.46
C SER A 288 -12.97 6.72 12.04
N ILE A 289 -11.91 6.88 11.23
CA ILE A 289 -10.69 7.56 11.66
C ILE A 289 -10.99 9.01 12.04
N SER A 290 -11.79 9.71 11.23
CA SER A 290 -12.17 11.09 11.52
C SER A 290 -12.97 11.22 12.81
N LEU A 291 -13.87 10.29 13.09
CA LEU A 291 -14.63 10.22 14.36
C LEU A 291 -13.70 9.99 15.55
N VAL A 292 -12.77 9.04 15.45
CA VAL A 292 -11.82 8.73 16.53
C VAL A 292 -10.93 9.94 16.84
N ILE A 293 -10.33 10.55 15.81
CA ILE A 293 -9.48 11.74 16.00
C ILE A 293 -10.26 12.88 16.65
N THR A 294 -11.50 13.12 16.18
CA THR A 294 -12.36 14.17 16.74
C THR A 294 -12.73 13.85 18.18
N GLY A 295 -13.13 12.61 18.49
CA GLY A 295 -13.48 12.15 19.83
C GLY A 295 -12.32 12.32 20.82
N VAL A 296 -11.12 11.89 20.43
CA VAL A 296 -9.90 12.08 21.24
C VAL A 296 -9.61 13.57 21.44
N GLY A 297 -9.71 14.38 20.39
CA GLY A 297 -9.52 15.83 20.48
C GLY A 297 -10.52 16.50 21.45
N MET A 298 -11.78 16.10 21.42
CA MET A 298 -12.81 16.61 22.34
C MET A 298 -12.57 16.16 23.79
N LEU A 299 -12.13 14.92 23.98
CA LEU A 299 -11.77 14.41 25.31
C LEU A 299 -10.59 15.21 25.90
N LEU A 300 -9.53 15.42 25.14
CA LEU A 300 -8.37 16.21 25.57
C LEU A 300 -8.77 17.66 25.88
N LEU A 301 -9.65 18.25 25.06
CA LEU A 301 -10.18 19.59 25.31
C LEU A 301 -10.99 19.67 26.62
N SER A 302 -11.79 18.62 26.93
CA SER A 302 -12.56 18.52 28.17
C SER A 302 -11.64 18.45 29.39
N ILE A 303 -10.63 17.55 29.34
CA ILE A 303 -9.62 17.41 30.42
C ILE A 303 -8.86 18.73 30.65
N TYR A 304 -8.45 19.39 29.56
CA TYR A 304 -7.75 20.68 29.65
C TYR A 304 -8.61 21.76 30.29
N ARG A 305 -9.91 21.82 30.00
CA ARG A 305 -10.85 22.77 30.58
C ARG A 305 -11.08 22.51 32.07
N GLU A 306 -11.26 21.26 32.46
CA GLU A 306 -11.43 20.88 33.89
C GLU A 306 -10.18 21.22 34.69
N GLY A 307 -8.98 20.89 34.19
CA GLY A 307 -7.72 21.24 34.84
C GLY A 307 -7.53 22.76 35.04
N ARG A 308 -7.98 23.56 34.06
CA ARG A 308 -7.91 25.02 34.15
C ARG A 308 -8.98 25.60 35.08
N GLY A 309 -10.17 25.00 35.17
CA GLY A 309 -11.24 25.36 36.08
C GLY A 309 -10.82 25.19 37.55
N HIS A 310 -10.06 24.17 37.88
CA HIS A 310 -9.49 23.96 39.22
C HIS A 310 -8.45 25.04 39.62
N LEU A 311 -7.66 25.52 38.64
CA LEU A 311 -6.65 26.56 38.90
C LEU A 311 -7.26 27.96 39.10
N THR A 312 -8.42 28.24 38.48
CA THR A 312 -9.07 29.56 38.55
C THR A 312 -10.08 29.71 39.69
N ASN A 313 -10.62 28.59 40.23
CA ASN A 313 -11.56 28.59 41.32
C ASN A 313 -10.92 28.96 42.69
N THR A 314 -9.60 29.07 42.75
CA THR A 314 -8.91 29.56 43.99
C THR A 314 -8.87 31.07 44.11
N THR A 315 -9.37 31.84 43.14
CA THR A 315 -9.16 33.31 43.16
C THR A 315 -10.37 34.21 42.98
N LEU A 316 -11.59 33.73 42.66
CA LEU A 316 -12.74 34.65 42.52
C LEU A 316 -14.09 33.97 42.81
N ASN A 317 -14.73 34.43 43.88
CA ASN A 317 -16.13 34.22 44.21
C ASN A 317 -17.07 34.79 43.13
N GLY A 318 -18.09 34.01 42.78
CA GLY A 318 -19.36 34.57 42.30
C GLY A 318 -19.68 34.38 40.82
N GLY A 319 -20.63 33.51 40.58
CA GLY A 319 -21.73 33.69 39.63
C GLY A 319 -21.42 33.84 38.15
N SER A 320 -21.54 32.78 37.42
CA SER A 320 -21.79 32.70 35.97
C SER A 320 -20.95 31.67 35.23
N GLN A 321 -20.91 30.43 35.67
CA GLN A 321 -20.19 29.37 34.94
C GLN A 321 -21.01 28.13 34.58
N SER A 322 -22.32 28.21 34.47
CA SER A 322 -23.12 27.01 34.06
C SER A 322 -23.82 27.08 32.72
N LEU A 323 -23.49 28.00 31.83
CA LEU A 323 -24.20 28.18 30.56
C LEU A 323 -23.27 28.14 29.34
N LEU A 324 -22.31 27.22 29.28
CA LEU A 324 -21.91 26.68 27.98
C LEU A 324 -22.89 25.53 27.67
N ASN A 325 -24.06 25.95 27.15
CA ASN A 325 -25.17 25.11 26.80
C ASN A 325 -24.70 23.85 26.05
N HIS A 326 -25.35 22.73 26.33
CA HIS A 326 -25.19 21.44 25.64
C HIS A 326 -25.16 21.59 24.11
N SER A 327 -25.82 22.57 23.52
CA SER A 327 -25.79 22.93 22.10
C SER A 327 -24.39 23.36 21.62
N SER A 328 -23.60 24.03 22.45
CA SER A 328 -22.26 24.50 22.08
C SER A 328 -21.24 23.35 21.91
N TYR A 329 -21.37 22.25 22.65
CA TYR A 329 -20.50 21.08 22.48
C TYR A 329 -20.78 20.33 21.18
N TYR A 330 -22.04 20.19 20.79
CA TYR A 330 -22.41 19.57 19.52
C TYR A 330 -21.92 20.37 18.32
N ASP A 331 -22.03 21.69 18.39
CA ASP A 331 -21.56 22.57 17.31
C ASP A 331 -20.04 22.47 17.13
N VAL A 332 -19.28 22.47 18.23
CA VAL A 332 -17.83 22.31 18.23
C VAL A 332 -17.43 20.92 17.72
N PHE A 333 -18.13 19.86 18.19
CA PHE A 333 -17.89 18.50 17.73
C PHE A 333 -18.13 18.37 16.22
N LEU A 334 -19.27 18.85 15.73
CA LEU A 334 -19.63 18.77 14.32
C LEU A 334 -18.63 19.54 13.45
N ALA A 335 -18.31 20.78 13.83
CA ALA A 335 -17.30 21.57 13.13
C ALA A 335 -15.94 20.84 13.12
N SER A 336 -15.47 20.35 14.27
CA SER A 336 -14.20 19.62 14.37
C SER A 336 -14.23 18.33 13.54
N PHE A 337 -15.34 17.59 13.54
CA PHE A 337 -15.48 16.38 12.75
C PHE A 337 -15.37 16.65 11.23
N VAL A 338 -16.13 17.64 10.73
CA VAL A 338 -16.05 18.04 9.32
C VAL A 338 -14.64 18.51 8.96
N TYR A 339 -14.00 19.29 9.86
CA TYR A 339 -12.62 19.72 9.66
C TYR A 339 -11.65 18.55 9.52
N VAL A 340 -11.66 17.60 10.46
CA VAL A 340 -10.81 16.41 10.43
C VAL A 340 -11.12 15.55 9.19
N LEU A 341 -12.39 15.38 8.85
CA LEU A 341 -12.83 14.64 7.67
C LEU A 341 -12.20 15.22 6.39
N LEU A 342 -12.20 16.53 6.23
CA LEU A 342 -11.60 17.21 5.08
C LEU A 342 -10.06 17.10 5.10
N VAL A 343 -9.41 17.27 6.25
CA VAL A 343 -7.95 17.15 6.36
C VAL A 343 -7.50 15.73 5.99
N VAL A 344 -8.16 14.70 6.53
CA VAL A 344 -7.84 13.28 6.24
C VAL A 344 -8.05 12.98 4.75
N TRP A 345 -9.11 13.52 4.14
CA TRP A 345 -9.38 13.35 2.71
C TRP A 345 -8.33 14.01 1.82
N LEU A 346 -7.89 15.23 2.17
CA LEU A 346 -6.88 15.99 1.43
C LEU A 346 -5.48 15.36 1.53
N LEU A 347 -5.14 14.86 2.70
CA LEU A 347 -3.90 14.12 2.93
C LEU A 347 -3.89 12.79 2.16
N GLY A 348 -5.02 12.09 2.17
CA GLY A 348 -5.23 10.84 1.44
C GLY A 348 -4.87 9.58 2.22
N LYS A 349 -5.50 8.47 1.81
CA LYS A 349 -5.33 7.16 2.45
C LYS A 349 -3.87 6.67 2.55
N PRO A 350 -2.99 6.87 1.54
CA PRO A 350 -1.60 6.40 1.66
C PRO A 350 -0.87 6.92 2.89
N TYR A 351 -1.01 8.22 3.21
CA TYR A 351 -0.36 8.81 4.38
C TYR A 351 -0.97 8.35 5.70
N ILE A 352 -2.30 8.26 5.77
CA ILE A 352 -2.99 7.78 6.97
C ILE A 352 -2.62 6.32 7.27
N SER A 353 -2.48 5.50 6.23
CA SER A 353 -2.09 4.09 6.38
C SER A 353 -0.69 3.93 6.94
N LEU A 354 0.22 4.89 6.76
CA LEU A 354 1.58 4.84 7.33
C LEU A 354 1.58 4.77 8.87
N ALA A 355 0.56 5.34 9.54
CA ALA A 355 0.47 5.20 10.99
C ALA A 355 0.35 3.73 11.47
N ARG A 356 -0.12 2.84 10.59
CA ARG A 356 -0.25 1.41 10.89
C ARG A 356 1.07 0.64 10.79
N THR A 357 2.09 1.21 10.17
CA THR A 357 3.42 0.57 10.11
C THR A 357 4.14 0.57 11.46
N ALA A 358 3.62 1.30 12.45
CA ALA A 358 4.19 1.34 13.80
C ALA A 358 4.19 -0.03 14.50
N SER A 359 3.32 -0.97 14.11
CA SER A 359 3.29 -2.33 14.66
C SER A 359 2.66 -3.32 13.67
N PRO A 360 3.17 -4.55 13.57
CA PRO A 360 2.56 -5.60 12.76
C PRO A 360 1.09 -5.88 13.12
N SER A 361 0.69 -5.66 14.37
CA SER A 361 -0.68 -5.84 14.84
C SER A 361 -1.68 -4.85 14.24
N LEU A 362 -1.22 -3.69 13.77
CA LEU A 362 -2.05 -2.64 13.19
C LEU A 362 -2.32 -2.83 11.68
N TYR A 363 -1.59 -3.72 11.04
CA TYR A 363 -1.89 -4.07 9.64
C TYR A 363 -3.27 -4.74 9.55
N THR A 364 -3.97 -4.52 8.46
CA THR A 364 -5.31 -5.08 8.24
C THR A 364 -5.35 -5.97 7.00
N LEU A 365 -6.15 -7.03 7.10
CA LEU A 365 -6.51 -7.86 5.96
C LEU A 365 -7.87 -7.40 5.44
N GLY A 366 -7.88 -6.84 4.25
CA GLY A 366 -9.10 -6.46 3.53
C GLY A 366 -9.46 -7.47 2.45
N PRO A 367 -10.64 -7.33 1.82
CA PRO A 367 -10.96 -8.12 0.63
C PRO A 367 -9.95 -7.82 -0.47
N GLY A 368 -9.55 -8.85 -1.19
CA GLY A 368 -8.67 -8.71 -2.35
C GLY A 368 -9.33 -7.88 -3.46
N THR A 369 -8.51 -7.44 -4.40
CA THR A 369 -8.93 -6.68 -5.58
C THR A 369 -8.51 -7.43 -6.82
N SER A 370 -9.25 -7.34 -7.92
CA SER A 370 -8.89 -7.96 -9.19
C SER A 370 -7.62 -7.40 -9.82
N CYS A 371 -7.27 -6.14 -9.51
CA CYS A 371 -6.13 -5.46 -10.10
C CYS A 371 -4.80 -5.83 -9.43
N CYS A 372 -3.78 -5.87 -10.26
CA CYS A 372 -2.36 -5.68 -9.89
C CYS A 372 -1.70 -6.86 -9.16
N LEU A 373 -0.59 -7.34 -9.72
CA LEU A 373 0.13 -8.53 -9.26
C LEU A 373 1.62 -8.30 -8.95
N PRO A 374 2.07 -7.10 -8.48
CA PRO A 374 3.50 -6.87 -8.24
C PRO A 374 4.08 -7.77 -7.15
N ALA A 375 3.28 -8.12 -6.12
CA ALA A 375 3.68 -8.97 -5.02
C ALA A 375 2.48 -9.78 -4.52
N VAL A 376 2.49 -11.09 -4.78
CA VAL A 376 1.39 -12.01 -4.43
C VAL A 376 1.95 -13.27 -3.76
N LEU A 377 1.44 -13.54 -2.58
CA LEU A 377 1.76 -14.73 -1.80
C LEU A 377 0.68 -15.80 -1.98
N PHE A 378 1.10 -17.02 -2.23
CA PHE A 378 0.24 -18.19 -2.38
C PHE A 378 0.57 -19.25 -1.33
N PRO A 379 -0.41 -19.95 -0.73
CA PRO A 379 -0.15 -21.24 -0.12
C PRO A 379 0.36 -22.22 -1.17
N GLN A 380 1.38 -23.00 -0.86
CA GLN A 380 1.95 -23.99 -1.80
C GLN A 380 0.88 -24.95 -2.33
N SER A 381 -0.09 -25.34 -1.50
CA SER A 381 -1.21 -26.23 -1.86
C SER A 381 -2.13 -25.67 -2.97
N GLN A 382 -2.16 -24.37 -3.17
CA GLN A 382 -3.02 -23.74 -4.19
C GLN A 382 -2.33 -23.62 -5.56
N VAL A 383 -1.01 -23.74 -5.59
CA VAL A 383 -0.20 -23.51 -6.81
C VAL A 383 -0.57 -24.46 -7.95
N PRO A 384 -0.74 -25.78 -7.74
CA PRO A 384 -1.09 -26.70 -8.83
C PRO A 384 -2.39 -26.32 -9.55
N GLY A 385 -3.45 -25.98 -8.78
CA GLY A 385 -4.73 -25.59 -9.36
C GLY A 385 -4.69 -24.28 -10.12
N ILE A 386 -3.85 -23.32 -9.69
CA ILE A 386 -3.62 -22.05 -10.41
C ILE A 386 -2.91 -22.32 -11.73
N LEU A 387 -1.88 -23.17 -11.73
CA LEU A 387 -1.13 -23.54 -12.94
C LEU A 387 -2.03 -24.24 -13.98
N GLU A 388 -2.82 -25.20 -13.54
CA GLU A 388 -3.78 -25.90 -14.39
C GLU A 388 -4.80 -24.94 -15.02
N TYR A 389 -5.38 -24.05 -14.21
CA TYR A 389 -6.33 -23.05 -14.68
C TYR A 389 -5.72 -22.09 -15.71
N LEU A 390 -4.53 -21.55 -15.44
CA LEU A 390 -3.85 -20.65 -16.36
C LEU A 390 -3.45 -21.37 -17.67
N GLN A 391 -3.10 -22.65 -17.60
CA GLN A 391 -2.79 -23.45 -18.79
C GLN A 391 -4.00 -23.57 -19.72
N ALA A 392 -5.19 -23.74 -19.16
CA ALA A 392 -6.44 -23.88 -19.92
C ALA A 392 -7.00 -22.53 -20.42
N THR A 393 -6.58 -21.40 -19.83
CA THR A 393 -7.17 -20.08 -20.10
C THR A 393 -6.36 -19.32 -21.16
N LYS A 394 -7.04 -18.79 -22.20
CA LYS A 394 -6.44 -17.83 -23.15
C LYS A 394 -6.57 -16.41 -22.63
N LEU A 395 -5.49 -15.65 -22.74
CA LEU A 395 -5.47 -14.24 -22.34
C LEU A 395 -5.52 -13.28 -23.54
N SER A 396 -6.15 -12.13 -23.32
CA SER A 396 -6.33 -11.06 -24.30
C SER A 396 -6.33 -9.69 -23.62
N SER A 397 -6.55 -8.62 -24.39
CA SER A 397 -6.76 -7.27 -23.85
C SER A 397 -7.97 -7.18 -22.89
N ASP A 398 -9.01 -7.96 -23.17
CA ASP A 398 -10.26 -7.96 -22.41
C ASP A 398 -10.22 -8.90 -21.20
N ASN A 399 -9.27 -9.83 -21.22
CA ASN A 399 -9.04 -10.79 -20.13
C ASN A 399 -7.52 -10.88 -19.84
N PRO A 400 -6.90 -9.84 -19.23
CA PRO A 400 -5.52 -9.86 -18.80
C PRO A 400 -5.31 -10.82 -17.61
N LEU A 401 -4.07 -11.07 -17.24
CA LEU A 401 -3.68 -12.07 -16.23
C LEU A 401 -4.37 -11.84 -14.86
N ASP A 402 -4.46 -10.61 -14.43
CA ASP A 402 -5.09 -10.26 -13.15
C ASP A 402 -6.60 -10.54 -13.14
N PHE A 403 -7.31 -10.33 -14.25
CA PHE A 403 -8.71 -10.67 -14.41
C PHE A 403 -8.93 -12.18 -14.49
N ALA A 404 -8.06 -12.90 -15.20
CA ALA A 404 -8.13 -14.35 -15.26
C ALA A 404 -7.93 -15.01 -13.89
N LEU A 405 -7.01 -14.50 -13.08
CA LEU A 405 -6.83 -14.97 -11.71
C LEU A 405 -8.06 -14.63 -10.83
N ASP A 406 -8.66 -13.46 -10.99
CA ASP A 406 -9.87 -13.10 -10.26
C ASP A 406 -11.06 -14.02 -10.66
N ASP A 407 -11.20 -14.36 -11.94
CA ASP A 407 -12.19 -15.36 -12.40
C ASP A 407 -11.94 -16.74 -11.77
N TYR A 408 -10.69 -17.18 -11.66
CA TYR A 408 -10.34 -18.39 -10.93
C TYR A 408 -10.76 -18.34 -9.47
N HIS A 409 -10.48 -17.23 -8.79
CA HIS A 409 -10.90 -16.98 -7.41
C HIS A 409 -12.44 -17.12 -7.26
N GLN A 410 -13.20 -16.48 -8.15
CA GLN A 410 -14.68 -16.53 -8.11
C GLN A 410 -15.20 -17.96 -8.32
N LYS A 411 -14.61 -18.71 -9.27
CA LYS A 411 -14.98 -20.11 -9.54
C LYS A 411 -14.67 -21.04 -8.37
N ARG A 412 -13.55 -20.85 -7.70
CA ARG A 412 -13.13 -21.69 -6.56
C ARG A 412 -13.79 -21.30 -5.26
N LYS A 413 -14.37 -20.09 -5.15
CA LYS A 413 -14.98 -19.52 -3.94
C LYS A 413 -14.03 -19.49 -2.72
N LEU A 414 -12.73 -19.46 -2.98
CA LEU A 414 -11.70 -19.33 -1.94
C LEU A 414 -11.51 -17.86 -1.58
N ARG A 415 -11.07 -17.57 -0.37
CA ARG A 415 -10.86 -16.19 0.07
C ARG A 415 -9.60 -15.61 -0.55
N GLN A 416 -9.66 -14.34 -0.93
CA GLN A 416 -8.49 -13.55 -1.31
C GLN A 416 -8.35 -12.37 -0.35
N TYR A 417 -7.11 -12.07 -0.02
CA TYR A 417 -6.80 -11.00 0.93
C TYR A 417 -5.88 -9.95 0.31
N LEU A 418 -6.06 -8.72 0.79
CA LEU A 418 -5.17 -7.60 0.55
C LEU A 418 -4.63 -7.11 1.89
N LEU A 419 -3.32 -7.05 2.02
CA LEU A 419 -2.65 -6.47 3.19
C LEU A 419 -2.59 -4.95 3.08
N SER A 420 -2.92 -4.26 4.16
CA SER A 420 -2.83 -2.80 4.25
C SER A 420 -2.26 -2.37 5.61
N PRO A 421 -1.24 -1.50 5.64
CA PRO A 421 -0.51 -0.92 4.51
C PRO A 421 0.28 -1.94 3.69
N ASN A 422 0.78 -1.50 2.53
CA ASN A 422 1.65 -2.30 1.68
C ASN A 422 2.95 -2.64 2.42
N ILE A 423 3.47 -3.87 2.22
CA ILE A 423 4.83 -4.26 2.64
C ILE A 423 5.79 -4.39 1.45
N PHE A 424 5.25 -4.22 0.25
CA PHE A 424 6.01 -4.03 -0.99
C PHE A 424 5.53 -2.77 -1.68
N THR A 425 6.44 -2.05 -2.28
CA THR A 425 6.14 -0.83 -3.05
C THR A 425 6.52 -1.04 -4.51
N HIS A 426 5.57 -0.80 -5.42
CA HIS A 426 5.83 -0.82 -6.85
C HIS A 426 6.64 0.42 -7.26
N ILE A 427 7.88 0.22 -7.67
CA ILE A 427 8.82 1.26 -8.08
C ILE A 427 8.94 1.42 -9.60
N GLY A 428 8.25 0.57 -10.38
CA GLY A 428 8.28 0.59 -11.82
C GLY A 428 7.47 1.72 -12.42
N PHE A 429 8.11 2.77 -12.91
CA PHE A 429 7.44 3.80 -13.72
C PHE A 429 7.67 3.62 -15.24
N ILE A 430 8.45 2.61 -15.64
CA ILE A 430 8.60 2.14 -17.03
C ILE A 430 7.93 0.78 -17.15
N SER A 431 6.80 0.73 -17.85
CA SER A 431 6.02 -0.49 -18.03
C SER A 431 6.71 -1.44 -19.01
N THR A 432 6.77 -2.74 -18.67
CA THR A 432 7.20 -3.80 -19.59
C THR A 432 6.25 -4.01 -20.77
N LEU A 433 4.96 -3.71 -20.58
CA LEU A 433 3.92 -3.86 -21.61
C LEU A 433 3.93 -2.72 -22.64
N HIS A 434 4.26 -1.50 -22.23
CA HIS A 434 4.15 -0.31 -23.08
C HIS A 434 5.48 0.34 -23.40
N MET A 435 6.55 0.04 -22.66
CA MET A 435 7.90 0.63 -22.77
C MET A 435 7.88 2.18 -22.72
N VAL A 436 6.84 2.76 -22.14
CA VAL A 436 6.67 4.20 -21.99
C VAL A 436 6.61 4.54 -20.51
N PRO A 437 7.35 5.59 -20.07
CA PRO A 437 7.28 6.07 -18.70
C PRO A 437 5.88 6.59 -18.34
N SER A 438 5.40 6.20 -17.16
CA SER A 438 4.11 6.65 -16.62
C SER A 438 4.34 7.73 -15.57
N THR A 439 3.79 8.92 -15.81
CA THR A 439 3.84 10.04 -14.83
C THR A 439 3.11 9.71 -13.54
N LYS A 440 2.06 8.89 -13.61
CA LYS A 440 1.29 8.44 -12.45
C LYS A 440 2.10 7.47 -11.59
N GLU A 441 2.82 6.54 -12.20
CA GLU A 441 3.69 5.62 -11.47
C GLU A 441 4.95 6.33 -10.98
N ALA A 442 5.42 7.37 -11.67
CA ALA A 442 6.48 8.24 -11.18
C ALA A 442 6.10 8.97 -9.88
N GLU A 443 4.83 9.43 -9.74
CA GLU A 443 4.32 9.99 -8.48
C GLU A 443 4.35 8.95 -7.34
N ASN A 444 3.96 7.70 -7.62
CA ASN A 444 4.07 6.59 -6.67
C ASN A 444 5.52 6.32 -6.27
N TYR A 445 6.45 6.33 -7.23
CA TYR A 445 7.88 6.16 -6.99
C TYR A 445 8.44 7.24 -6.06
N VAL A 446 8.16 8.52 -6.36
CA VAL A 446 8.63 9.65 -5.54
C VAL A 446 8.05 9.57 -4.12
N PHE A 447 6.78 9.17 -3.97
CA PHE A 447 6.17 8.91 -2.66
C PHE A 447 6.95 7.83 -1.90
N ALA A 448 7.17 6.68 -2.52
CA ALA A 448 7.86 5.55 -1.92
C ALA A 448 9.27 5.92 -1.43
N MET A 449 10.04 6.58 -2.29
CA MET A 449 11.42 6.95 -1.97
C MET A 449 11.51 8.00 -0.86
N LYS A 450 10.58 8.96 -0.79
CA LYS A 450 10.50 9.93 0.31
C LYS A 450 10.20 9.25 1.64
N ILE A 451 9.30 8.27 1.66
CA ILE A 451 8.98 7.51 2.88
C ILE A 451 10.15 6.62 3.32
N LEU A 452 10.79 5.91 2.40
CA LEU A 452 11.95 5.06 2.71
C LEU A 452 13.13 5.86 3.25
N LYS A 453 13.41 7.04 2.69
CA LYS A 453 14.47 7.95 3.21
C LYS A 453 14.17 8.41 4.64
N CYS A 454 12.92 8.72 4.97
CA CYS A 454 12.54 9.08 6.35
C CYS A 454 12.77 7.92 7.34
N GLY A 455 12.49 6.67 6.94
CA GLY A 455 12.73 5.48 7.76
C GLY A 455 14.21 5.15 7.97
N LEU A 456 15.04 5.41 6.97
CA LEU A 456 16.49 5.20 7.05
C LEU A 456 17.19 6.21 7.95
N MET A 457 16.72 7.46 8.02
CA MET A 457 17.29 8.48 8.92
C MET A 457 17.07 8.15 10.40
N GLN A 458 15.98 7.47 10.76
CA GLN A 458 15.74 7.04 12.15
C GLN A 458 16.64 5.90 12.60
N SER A 459 17.24 5.14 11.68
CA SER A 459 18.11 4.00 12.02
C SER A 459 19.59 4.33 12.10
N SER A 460 20.05 5.38 11.42
CA SER A 460 21.45 5.85 11.54
C SER A 460 21.75 6.45 12.91
N ASP A 461 20.76 7.15 13.52
CA ASP A 461 20.92 7.69 14.88
C ASP A 461 20.91 6.60 15.97
N ALA A 462 20.44 5.38 15.69
CA ALA A 462 20.43 4.27 16.64
C ALA A 462 21.73 3.45 16.60
N SER A 463 22.41 3.38 15.45
CA SER A 463 23.68 2.66 15.31
C SER A 463 24.89 3.46 15.81
N ASP A 464 24.84 4.79 15.71
CA ASP A 464 25.90 5.67 16.25
C ASP A 464 25.86 5.82 17.78
N LYS A 465 24.82 5.32 18.45
CA LYS A 465 24.73 5.29 19.92
C LYS A 465 25.14 3.93 20.53
N MET A 466 25.53 2.95 19.71
CA MET A 466 26.03 1.64 20.17
C MET A 466 27.50 1.37 19.78
N LEU A 467 28.23 2.38 19.37
CA LEU A 467 29.70 2.41 19.31
C LEU A 467 30.16 3.49 20.30
#